data_7b19a686fb9bb7cd9ee34fc23467ef2a
#
_entry.id   7b19a686fb9bb7cd9ee34fc23467ef2a
#
_cell.length_a   1.000
_cell.length_b   1.000
_cell.length_c   1.000
_cell.angle_alpha   90.00
_cell.angle_beta   90.00
_cell.angle_gamma   90.00
#
_symmetry.space_group_name_H-M   'P 1'
#
loop_
_entity.id
_entity.type
_entity.pdbx_description
1 polymer ?
#
loop_
_entity_poly.entity_id
_entity_poly.type
_entity_poly.pdbx_seq_one_letter_code
_entity_poly.pdbx_strand_id
1 'polypeptide(L)'
;MTHAAAGRELNVRYLRKDGRSVAVLRTVDYGGSCTVEAEVFPQSGGFPERPGPYTFADAPQATAFMTDAVEALMYLGCDVAAE
;
A
#
# COMPACT_ATOMS: atom_id res chain seq x y z
N MET A 1 -15.56 -6.91 -26.33
CA MET A 1 -14.60 -7.53 -25.44
C MET A 1 -14.69 -6.90 -24.06
N THR A 2 -14.73 -7.71 -23.04
CA THR A 2 -14.82 -7.22 -21.68
C THR A 2 -13.43 -7.12 -21.11
N HIS A 3 -13.10 -5.97 -20.61
CA HIS A 3 -11.87 -5.78 -19.88
C HIS A 3 -12.14 -5.93 -18.39
N ALA A 4 -11.23 -6.57 -17.70
CA ALA A 4 -11.25 -6.46 -16.26
C ALA A 4 -11.17 -4.97 -15.93
N ALA A 5 -11.94 -4.53 -14.97
CA ALA A 5 -11.91 -3.15 -14.57
C ALA A 5 -10.48 -2.80 -14.17
N ALA A 6 -9.86 -1.93 -14.93
CA ALA A 6 -8.55 -1.45 -14.58
C ALA A 6 -8.69 -0.59 -13.33
N GLY A 7 -7.96 -0.93 -12.30
CA GLY A 7 -7.93 -0.12 -11.10
C GLY A 7 -7.27 1.21 -11.37
N ARG A 8 -7.78 2.25 -10.73
CA ARG A 8 -7.17 3.57 -10.76
C ARG A 8 -6.39 3.77 -9.47
N GLU A 9 -5.10 3.97 -9.60
CA GLU A 9 -4.26 4.22 -8.45
C GLU A 9 -4.56 5.60 -7.88
N LEU A 10 -4.96 5.66 -6.63
CA LEU A 10 -5.29 6.91 -5.96
C LEU A 10 -4.08 7.53 -5.28
N ASN A 11 -3.28 6.70 -4.63
CA ASN A 11 -2.05 7.16 -4.00
C ASN A 11 -1.11 5.99 -3.77
N VAL A 12 0.17 6.32 -3.61
CA VAL A 12 1.23 5.37 -3.31
C VAL A 12 2.10 5.97 -2.20
N ARG A 13 2.53 5.12 -1.28
CA ARG A 13 3.48 5.51 -0.23
C ARG A 13 4.64 4.53 -0.23
N TYR A 14 5.83 5.09 -0.25
CA TYR A 14 7.07 4.33 -0.18
C TYR A 14 7.63 4.48 1.22
N LEU A 15 7.90 3.36 1.88
CA LEU A 15 8.40 3.38 3.24
C LEU A 15 9.81 2.82 3.23
N ARG A 16 10.73 3.57 3.83
CA ARG A 16 12.15 3.23 3.88
C ARG A 16 12.65 3.37 5.30
N LYS A 17 13.67 2.60 5.59
CA LYS A 17 14.38 2.70 6.86
C LYS A 17 15.86 2.60 6.57
N ASP A 18 16.62 3.58 7.04
CA ASP A 18 18.08 3.66 6.81
C ASP A 18 18.43 3.54 5.32
N GLY A 19 17.62 4.19 4.47
CA GLY A 19 17.84 4.20 3.02
C GLY A 19 17.40 2.94 2.30
N ARG A 20 16.84 1.96 3.00
CA ARG A 20 16.40 0.69 2.41
C ARG A 20 14.88 0.65 2.32
N SER A 21 14.39 0.12 1.21
CA SER A 21 12.94 -0.07 1.05
C SER A 21 12.43 -1.09 2.05
N VAL A 22 11.37 -0.73 2.75
CA VAL A 22 10.68 -1.61 3.70
C VAL A 22 9.35 -2.07 3.12
N ALA A 23 8.60 -1.15 2.55
CA ALA A 23 7.29 -1.48 1.99
C ALA A 23 6.86 -0.44 0.96
N VAL A 24 6.00 -0.88 0.07
CA VAL A 24 5.27 0.01 -0.83
C VAL A 24 3.79 -0.27 -0.60
N LEU A 25 3.02 0.77 -0.35
CA LEU A 25 1.57 0.68 -0.14
C LEU A 25 0.88 1.52 -1.20
N ARG A 26 -0.15 0.96 -1.82
CA ARG A 26 -0.94 1.70 -2.80
C ARG A 26 -2.42 1.47 -2.60
N THR A 27 -3.19 2.53 -2.82
CA THR A 27 -4.64 2.46 -2.82
C THR A 27 -5.13 2.47 -4.26
N VAL A 28 -5.97 1.51 -4.60
CA VAL A 28 -6.48 1.34 -5.96
C VAL A 28 -8.00 1.31 -5.93
N ASP A 29 -8.62 2.14 -6.79
CA ASP A 29 -10.07 2.25 -6.91
C ASP A 29 -10.51 1.45 -8.13
N TYR A 30 -11.40 0.47 -7.91
CA TYR A 30 -11.94 -0.37 -8.97
C TYR A 30 -13.39 -0.01 -9.32
N GLY A 31 -13.88 1.12 -8.83
CA GLY A 31 -15.23 1.60 -9.10
C GLY A 31 -16.25 1.16 -8.05
N GLY A 32 -16.41 -0.14 -7.84
CA GLY A 32 -17.33 -0.67 -6.83
C GLY A 32 -16.66 -1.00 -5.51
N SER A 33 -15.34 -0.94 -5.46
CA SER A 33 -14.57 -1.20 -4.25
C SER A 33 -13.20 -0.58 -4.39
N CYS A 34 -12.51 -0.43 -3.26
CA CYS A 34 -11.13 0.03 -3.23
C CYS A 34 -10.27 -0.99 -2.50
N THR A 35 -9.03 -1.14 -2.93
CA THR A 35 -8.09 -2.02 -2.25
C THR A 35 -6.90 -1.23 -1.75
N VAL A 36 -6.27 -1.76 -0.70
CA VAL A 36 -4.91 -1.37 -0.33
C VAL A 36 -4.04 -2.57 -0.65
N GLU A 37 -3.08 -2.34 -1.52
CA GLU A 37 -2.11 -3.35 -1.93
C GLU A 37 -0.78 -3.05 -1.29
N ALA A 38 -0.12 -4.07 -0.78
CA ALA A 38 1.14 -3.92 -0.09
C ALA A 38 2.20 -4.82 -0.69
N GLU A 39 3.42 -4.31 -0.75
CA GLU A 39 4.59 -5.12 -1.05
C GLU A 39 5.59 -4.86 0.06
N VAL A 40 5.99 -5.93 0.74
CA VAL A 40 6.90 -5.83 1.89
C VAL A 40 8.23 -6.47 1.53
N PHE A 41 9.32 -5.76 1.82
CA PHE A 41 10.66 -6.21 1.50
C PHE A 41 11.32 -6.73 2.78
N PRO A 42 11.61 -8.05 2.85
CA PRO A 42 12.27 -8.60 4.02
C PRO A 42 13.64 -7.96 4.24
N GLN A 43 13.91 -7.54 5.46
CA GLN A 43 15.18 -6.86 5.77
C GLN A 43 16.37 -7.82 5.80
N SER A 44 16.09 -9.10 5.97
CA SER A 44 17.12 -10.15 5.91
C SER A 44 17.43 -10.60 4.48
N GLY A 45 16.74 -10.01 3.49
CA GLY A 45 16.84 -10.45 2.10
C GLY A 45 15.77 -11.46 1.76
N GLY A 46 15.73 -11.87 0.51
CA GLY A 46 14.72 -12.79 0.01
C GLY A 46 13.70 -12.10 -0.88
N PHE A 47 12.65 -12.81 -1.24
CA PHE A 47 11.63 -12.29 -2.14
C PHE A 47 10.66 -11.38 -1.41
N PRO A 48 10.17 -10.32 -2.09
CA PRO A 48 9.13 -9.49 -1.52
C PRO A 48 7.87 -10.30 -1.22
N GLU A 49 7.20 -9.93 -0.14
CA GLU A 49 5.91 -10.51 0.24
C GLU A 49 4.82 -9.53 -0.11
N ARG A 50 3.67 -10.05 -0.50
CA ARG A 50 2.50 -9.24 -0.87
C ARG A 50 1.30 -9.65 -0.04
N PRO A 51 1.23 -9.16 1.21
CA PRO A 51 0.07 -9.42 2.05
C PRO A 51 -1.17 -8.73 1.47
N GLY A 52 -2.34 -9.29 1.73
CA GLY A 52 -3.57 -8.77 1.19
C GLY A 52 -3.88 -9.31 -0.20
N PRO A 53 -4.47 -8.53 -1.10
CA PRO A 53 -4.90 -7.15 -0.90
C PRO A 53 -6.04 -7.02 0.10
N TYR A 54 -6.15 -5.84 0.73
CA TYR A 54 -7.21 -5.55 1.67
C TYR A 54 -8.29 -4.77 0.94
N THR A 55 -9.52 -5.26 1.00
CA THR A 55 -10.63 -4.69 0.22
C THR A 55 -11.56 -3.87 1.11
N PHE A 56 -11.95 -2.72 0.61
CA PHE A 56 -12.82 -1.78 1.30
C PHE A 56 -13.98 -1.37 0.40
N ALA A 57 -15.07 -0.93 1.00
CA ALA A 57 -16.27 -0.55 0.26
C ALA A 57 -16.05 0.73 -0.55
N ASP A 58 -15.23 1.64 -0.04
CA ASP A 58 -15.03 2.94 -0.69
C ASP A 58 -13.62 3.49 -0.41
N ALA A 59 -13.30 4.56 -1.12
CA ALA A 59 -12.00 5.21 -1.01
C ALA A 59 -11.71 5.79 0.39
N PRO A 60 -12.66 6.42 1.08
CA PRO A 60 -12.39 6.91 2.44
C PRO A 60 -11.96 5.82 3.41
N GLN A 61 -12.57 4.64 3.35
CA GLN A 61 -12.19 3.52 4.22
C GLN A 61 -10.79 3.02 3.87
N ALA A 62 -10.49 2.87 2.58
CA ALA A 62 -9.16 2.45 2.14
C ALA A 62 -8.10 3.47 2.55
N THR A 63 -8.39 4.74 2.41
CA THR A 63 -7.47 5.81 2.79
C THR A 63 -7.21 5.82 4.30
N ALA A 64 -8.24 5.60 5.10
CA ALA A 64 -8.08 5.52 6.54
C ALA A 64 -7.17 4.36 6.93
N PHE A 65 -7.35 3.20 6.31
CA PHE A 65 -6.48 2.05 6.55
C PHE A 65 -5.04 2.36 6.13
N MET A 66 -4.86 2.97 4.97
CA MET A 66 -3.54 3.37 4.47
C MET A 66 -2.84 4.30 5.46
N THR A 67 -3.57 5.29 5.96
CA THR A 67 -3.03 6.26 6.92
C THR A 67 -2.57 5.55 8.19
N ASP A 68 -3.40 4.66 8.73
CA ASP A 68 -3.05 3.93 9.95
C ASP A 68 -1.83 3.03 9.73
N ALA A 69 -1.76 2.37 8.59
CA ALA A 69 -0.62 1.50 8.26
C ALA A 69 0.68 2.31 8.14
N VAL A 70 0.62 3.46 7.47
CA VAL A 70 1.78 4.35 7.33
C VAL A 70 2.23 4.85 8.69
N GLU A 71 1.30 5.29 9.54
CA GLU A 71 1.64 5.77 10.88
C GLU A 71 2.31 4.67 11.72
N ALA A 72 1.78 3.45 11.65
CA ALA A 72 2.39 2.33 12.37
C ALA A 72 3.82 2.09 11.94
N LEU A 73 4.08 2.16 10.64
CA LEU A 73 5.44 1.97 10.11
C LEU A 73 6.36 3.13 10.48
N MET A 74 5.84 4.35 10.56
CA MET A 74 6.60 5.50 11.02
C MET A 74 7.00 5.34 12.49
N TYR A 75 6.12 4.78 13.31
CA TYR A 75 6.46 4.45 14.71
C TYR A 75 7.60 3.44 14.80
N LEU A 76 7.73 2.57 13.80
CA LEU A 76 8.82 1.61 13.74
C LEU A 76 10.11 2.19 13.13
N GLY A 77 10.10 3.49 12.85
CA GLY A 77 11.29 4.20 12.39
C GLY A 77 11.38 4.36 10.87
N CYS A 78 10.32 4.08 10.14
CA CYS A 78 10.33 4.27 8.70
C CYS A 78 10.10 5.72 8.32
N ASP A 79 10.79 6.14 7.26
CA ASP A 79 10.50 7.39 6.58
C ASP A 79 9.50 7.11 5.46
N VAL A 80 8.61 8.06 5.21
CA VAL A 80 7.62 7.90 4.17
C VAL A 80 7.83 8.92 3.06
N ALA A 81 7.71 8.46 1.82
CA ALA A 81 7.71 9.32 0.65
C ALA A 81 6.44 9.05 -0.15
N ALA A 82 5.86 10.09 -0.70
CA ALA A 82 4.75 9.99 -1.64
C ALA A 82 5.29 10.09 -3.05
N GLU A 83 4.55 9.50 -3.95
CA GLU A 83 4.84 9.67 -5.35
C GLU A 83 4.55 11.08 -5.82
#